data_4e0174e7ee014e1b6bd9a06aa22370b9
#
_entry.id   4e0174e7ee014e1b6bd9a06aa22370b9
#
_cell.length_a   1.000
_cell.length_b   1.000
_cell.length_c   1.000
_cell.angle_alpha   90.00
_cell.angle_beta   90.00
_cell.angle_gamma   90.00
#
_symmetry.space_group_name_H-M   'P 1'
#
loop_
_entity.id
_entity.type
_entity.pdbx_description
1 polymer ?
#
loop_
_entity_poly.entity_id
_entity_poly.type
_entity_poly.pdbx_seq_one_letter_code
_entity_poly.pdbx_strand_id
1 'polypeptide(L)'
;MKRACDFHVGDSFELVREADRYRPIYYAAVSGDFNPIHIDREVGRAAGFPDAILQGMCTMAWLADACTAYLEDPARVRRLRVRFSRPVVVGDVVTFRGRCVAVEGPVIRLEVEARNQRGEDVLKGASAEGWVEDLA
;
A
#
# COMPACT_ATOMS: atom_id res chain seq x y z
N MET A 1 -15.35 -15.89 6.18
CA MET A 1 -14.08 -15.81 5.39
C MET A 1 -14.39 -16.30 3.98
N LYS A 2 -14.03 -15.52 2.96
CA LYS A 2 -14.23 -15.86 1.54
C LYS A 2 -13.48 -17.13 1.16
N ARG A 3 -14.11 -17.98 0.33
CA ARG A 3 -13.49 -19.13 -0.33
C ARG A 3 -12.97 -18.70 -1.71
N ALA A 4 -12.19 -19.52 -2.37
CA ALA A 4 -11.66 -19.20 -3.69
C ALA A 4 -12.77 -18.86 -4.70
N CYS A 5 -13.90 -19.55 -4.63
CA CYS A 5 -15.06 -19.31 -5.50
C CYS A 5 -15.81 -17.98 -5.25
N ASP A 6 -15.51 -17.30 -4.16
CA ASP A 6 -16.15 -16.01 -3.83
C ASP A 6 -15.37 -14.81 -4.40
N PHE A 7 -14.21 -15.06 -5.04
CA PHE A 7 -13.41 -14.04 -5.71
C PHE A 7 -13.68 -14.08 -7.22
N HIS A 8 -13.89 -12.91 -7.81
CA HIS A 8 -14.23 -12.80 -9.23
C HIS A 8 -13.32 -11.78 -9.93
N VAL A 9 -12.96 -12.11 -11.17
CA VAL A 9 -12.28 -11.14 -12.03
C VAL A 9 -13.18 -9.92 -12.21
N GLY A 10 -12.63 -8.73 -11.96
CA GLY A 10 -13.37 -7.47 -11.99
C GLY A 10 -13.82 -6.96 -10.64
N ASP A 11 -13.75 -7.78 -9.58
CA ASP A 11 -13.96 -7.28 -8.21
C ASP A 11 -12.99 -6.13 -7.92
N SER A 12 -13.49 -5.10 -7.27
CA SER A 12 -12.70 -3.92 -6.90
C SER A 12 -12.73 -3.66 -5.41
N PHE A 13 -11.68 -3.01 -4.94
CA PHE A 13 -11.56 -2.59 -3.53
C PHE A 13 -10.80 -1.27 -3.44
N GLU A 14 -11.02 -0.55 -2.35
CA GLU A 14 -10.39 0.74 -2.12
C GLU A 14 -9.95 0.87 -0.66
N LEU A 15 -8.81 1.52 -0.45
CA LEU A 15 -8.31 1.91 0.86
C LEU A 15 -7.76 3.32 0.76
N VAL A 16 -8.12 4.19 1.71
CA VAL A 16 -7.61 5.56 1.81
C VAL A 16 -6.78 5.69 3.09
N ARG A 17 -5.61 6.30 2.98
CA ARG A 17 -4.71 6.57 4.11
C ARG A 17 -4.18 8.00 4.04
N GLU A 18 -4.15 8.66 5.18
CA GLU A 18 -3.51 9.96 5.33
C GLU A 18 -2.11 9.80 5.92
N ALA A 19 -1.14 10.46 5.32
CA ALA A 19 0.19 10.62 5.89
C ALA A 19 0.19 11.80 6.88
N ASP A 20 -0.49 11.64 8.02
CA ASP A 20 -0.48 12.66 9.05
C ASP A 20 0.94 12.87 9.61
N ARG A 21 1.17 13.99 10.31
CA ARG A 21 2.51 14.36 10.80
C ARG A 21 3.15 13.34 11.74
N TYR A 22 2.36 12.48 12.37
CA TYR A 22 2.85 11.47 13.32
C TYR A 22 3.12 10.12 12.65
N ARG A 23 2.57 9.88 11.46
CA ARG A 23 2.71 8.60 10.77
C ARG A 23 4.17 8.19 10.54
N PRO A 24 5.04 9.05 10.02
CA PRO A 24 6.45 8.71 9.86
C PRO A 24 7.16 8.39 11.18
N ILE A 25 6.75 9.06 12.27
CA ILE A 25 7.31 8.84 13.61
C ILE A 25 6.91 7.45 14.14
N TYR A 26 5.64 7.09 14.02
CA TYR A 26 5.17 5.76 14.41
C TYR A 26 5.85 4.66 13.58
N TYR A 27 5.97 4.87 12.29
CA TYR A 27 6.63 3.91 11.43
C TYR A 27 8.13 3.77 11.74
N ALA A 28 8.82 4.87 12.04
CA ALA A 28 10.20 4.86 12.50
C ALA A 28 10.38 4.01 13.76
N ALA A 29 9.46 4.14 14.72
CA ALA A 29 9.49 3.37 15.95
C ALA A 29 9.34 1.85 15.72
N VAL A 30 8.54 1.46 14.74
CA VAL A 30 8.30 0.04 14.40
C VAL A 30 9.42 -0.52 13.50
N SER A 31 9.89 0.26 12.54
CA SER A 31 10.87 -0.20 11.54
C SER A 31 12.31 0.03 11.90
N GLY A 32 12.59 0.96 12.83
CA GLY A 32 13.94 1.45 13.12
C GLY A 32 14.48 2.45 12.10
N ASP A 33 13.67 2.86 11.12
CA ASP A 33 14.05 3.86 10.11
C ASP A 33 13.81 5.28 10.63
N PHE A 34 14.81 5.82 11.33
CA PHE A 34 14.84 7.17 11.88
C PHE A 34 15.60 8.15 10.98
N ASN A 35 15.69 7.90 9.69
CA ASN A 35 16.31 8.84 8.77
C ASN A 35 15.62 10.23 8.94
N PRO A 36 16.41 11.30 9.20
CA PRO A 36 15.86 12.63 9.47
C PRO A 36 14.90 13.17 8.40
N ILE A 37 15.03 12.74 7.16
CA ILE A 37 14.15 13.13 6.05
C ILE A 37 12.67 12.74 6.31
N HIS A 38 12.45 11.71 7.14
CA HIS A 38 11.10 11.25 7.51
C HIS A 38 10.55 11.94 8.75
N ILE A 39 11.40 12.54 9.57
CA ILE A 39 11.04 13.03 10.90
C ILE A 39 11.10 14.54 10.98
N ASP A 40 12.09 15.14 10.34
CA ASP A 40 12.38 16.57 10.43
C ASP A 40 11.93 17.30 9.17
N ARG A 41 10.98 18.23 9.36
CA ARG A 41 10.44 19.08 8.29
C ARG A 41 11.54 19.86 7.57
N GLU A 42 12.49 20.42 8.34
CA GLU A 42 13.54 21.27 7.75
C GLU A 42 14.51 20.43 6.91
N VAL A 43 14.78 19.19 7.30
CA VAL A 43 15.58 18.27 6.48
C VAL A 43 14.81 17.92 5.19
N GLY A 44 13.50 17.65 5.29
CA GLY A 44 12.66 17.43 4.13
C GLY A 44 12.66 18.60 3.16
N ARG A 45 12.54 19.84 3.67
CA ARG A 45 12.58 21.07 2.89
C ARG A 45 13.95 21.31 2.24
N ALA A 46 15.02 21.06 2.97
CA ALA A 46 16.37 21.16 2.43
C ALA A 46 16.62 20.14 1.29
N ALA A 47 15.93 19.01 1.31
CA ALA A 47 15.95 18.01 0.25
C ALA A 47 15.03 18.34 -0.94
N GLY A 48 14.29 19.45 -0.90
CA GLY A 48 13.42 19.92 -1.98
C GLY A 48 11.95 19.53 -1.86
N PHE A 49 11.51 18.99 -0.72
CA PHE A 49 10.11 18.64 -0.46
C PHE A 49 9.41 19.73 0.36
N PRO A 50 8.07 19.83 0.31
CA PRO A 50 7.32 20.81 1.12
C PRO A 50 7.39 20.53 2.64
N ASP A 51 7.63 19.29 3.03
CA ASP A 51 7.67 18.80 4.41
C ASP A 51 8.52 17.53 4.49
N ALA A 52 8.54 16.86 5.63
CA ALA A 52 9.07 15.52 5.75
C ALA A 52 8.31 14.55 4.83
N ILE A 53 8.97 13.49 4.41
CA ILE A 53 8.36 12.46 3.56
C ILE A 53 8.16 11.16 4.33
N LEU A 54 7.08 10.44 3.99
CA LEU A 54 6.79 9.13 4.56
C LEU A 54 7.81 8.09 4.06
N GLN A 55 8.16 7.14 4.91
CA GLN A 55 8.97 6.00 4.51
C GLN A 55 8.26 5.24 3.38
N GLY A 56 8.98 4.92 2.32
CA GLY A 56 8.42 4.17 1.19
C GLY A 56 7.83 2.82 1.61
N MET A 57 8.50 2.14 2.54
CA MET A 57 8.00 0.87 3.07
C MET A 57 6.69 1.00 3.85
N CYS A 58 6.40 2.17 4.43
CA CYS A 58 5.08 2.43 5.02
C CYS A 58 4.00 2.52 3.93
N THR A 59 4.28 3.16 2.81
CA THR A 59 3.37 3.18 1.65
C THR A 59 3.11 1.76 1.12
N MET A 60 4.14 0.93 1.07
CA MET A 60 3.99 -0.49 0.68
C MET A 60 3.18 -1.28 1.73
N ALA A 61 3.34 -0.99 3.01
CA ALA A 61 2.53 -1.60 4.07
C ALA A 61 1.05 -1.26 3.92
N TRP A 62 0.70 -0.03 3.55
CA TRP A 62 -0.68 0.34 3.24
C TRP A 62 -1.25 -0.40 2.03
N LEU A 63 -0.41 -0.67 1.02
CA LEU A 63 -0.79 -1.54 -0.08
C LEU A 63 -1.11 -2.96 0.43
N ALA A 64 -0.27 -3.48 1.31
CA ALA A 64 -0.50 -4.78 1.93
C ALA A 64 -1.83 -4.80 2.72
N ASP A 65 -2.13 -3.74 3.47
CA ASP A 65 -3.40 -3.60 4.19
C ASP A 65 -4.60 -3.66 3.23
N ALA A 66 -4.52 -2.94 2.10
CA ALA A 66 -5.59 -2.95 1.09
C ALA A 66 -5.83 -4.36 0.53
N CYS A 67 -4.76 -5.06 0.18
CA CYS A 67 -4.83 -6.43 -0.32
C CYS A 67 -5.34 -7.41 0.74
N THR A 68 -4.85 -7.28 1.98
CA THR A 68 -5.27 -8.10 3.12
C THR A 68 -6.75 -7.94 3.42
N ALA A 69 -7.25 -6.70 3.39
CA ALA A 69 -8.67 -6.42 3.63
C ALA A 69 -9.56 -7.10 2.57
N TYR A 70 -9.14 -7.07 1.29
CA TYR A 70 -9.87 -7.73 0.21
C TYR A 70 -9.81 -9.26 0.33
N LEU A 71 -8.63 -9.81 0.64
CA LEU A 71 -8.41 -11.25 0.80
C LEU A 71 -8.91 -11.80 2.16
N GLU A 72 -9.26 -10.90 3.08
CA GLU A 72 -9.79 -11.18 4.44
C GLU A 72 -8.82 -11.88 5.42
N ASP A 73 -7.57 -12.09 5.02
CA ASP A 73 -6.57 -12.73 5.87
C ASP A 73 -5.15 -12.34 5.42
N PRO A 74 -4.30 -11.80 6.32
CA PRO A 74 -2.92 -11.48 5.98
C PRO A 74 -2.09 -12.71 5.57
N ALA A 75 -2.42 -13.90 6.08
CA ALA A 75 -1.74 -15.13 5.73
C ALA A 75 -1.97 -15.55 4.26
N ARG A 76 -2.97 -14.98 3.61
CA ARG A 76 -3.27 -15.24 2.18
C ARG A 76 -2.37 -14.45 1.24
N VAL A 77 -1.81 -13.33 1.68
CA VAL A 77 -0.90 -12.53 0.85
C VAL A 77 0.43 -13.26 0.69
N ARG A 78 0.78 -13.64 -0.54
CA ARG A 78 2.00 -14.39 -0.85
C ARG A 78 3.07 -13.58 -1.55
N ARG A 79 2.64 -12.58 -2.32
CA ARG A 79 3.57 -11.72 -3.06
C ARG A 79 3.01 -10.30 -3.14
N LEU A 80 3.89 -9.34 -2.93
CA LEU A 80 3.65 -7.94 -3.23
C LEU A 80 4.77 -7.45 -4.15
N ARG A 81 4.41 -6.70 -5.17
CA ARG A 81 5.36 -6.05 -6.07
C ARG A 81 4.96 -4.59 -6.23
N VAL A 82 5.92 -3.70 -6.03
CA VAL A 82 5.72 -2.26 -6.22
C VAL A 82 6.95 -1.64 -6.89
N ARG A 83 6.72 -0.52 -7.55
CA ARG A 83 7.76 0.43 -7.93
C ARG A 83 7.41 1.75 -7.26
N PHE A 84 8.31 2.27 -6.44
CA PHE A 84 8.16 3.59 -5.86
C PHE A 84 8.33 4.65 -6.95
N SER A 85 7.33 5.51 -7.11
CA SER A 85 7.29 6.51 -8.17
C SER A 85 7.49 7.92 -7.65
N ARG A 86 6.75 8.28 -6.59
CA ARG A 86 6.85 9.58 -5.91
C ARG A 86 6.84 9.40 -4.41
N PRO A 87 7.59 10.23 -3.66
CA PRO A 87 7.46 10.28 -2.21
C PRO A 87 6.04 10.69 -1.81
N VAL A 88 5.55 10.14 -0.71
CA VAL A 88 4.37 10.62 -0.01
C VAL A 88 4.85 11.67 0.99
N VAL A 89 4.38 12.89 0.85
CA VAL A 89 4.73 14.01 1.74
C VAL A 89 3.77 14.03 2.91
N VAL A 90 4.24 14.42 4.09
CA VAL A 90 3.36 14.61 5.25
C VAL A 90 2.22 15.56 4.87
N GLY A 91 0.99 15.15 5.15
CA GLY A 91 -0.24 15.81 4.73
C GLY A 91 -0.89 15.22 3.48
N ASP A 92 -0.20 14.38 2.72
CA ASP A 92 -0.80 13.70 1.57
C ASP A 92 -1.83 12.66 2.01
N VAL A 93 -2.86 12.53 1.17
CA VAL A 93 -3.87 11.48 1.27
C VAL A 93 -3.68 10.53 0.08
N VAL A 94 -3.42 9.28 0.36
CA VAL A 94 -3.18 8.25 -0.67
C VAL A 94 -4.39 7.34 -0.75
N THR A 95 -4.89 7.19 -1.98
CA THR A 95 -5.97 6.25 -2.31
C THR A 95 -5.39 5.07 -3.06
N PHE A 96 -5.61 3.88 -2.52
CA PHE A 96 -5.28 2.59 -3.12
C PHE A 96 -6.54 2.03 -3.74
N ARG A 97 -6.54 1.83 -5.06
CA ARG A 97 -7.65 1.20 -5.79
C ARG A 97 -7.16 -0.09 -6.40
N GLY A 98 -7.72 -1.18 -5.93
CA GLY A 98 -7.36 -2.52 -6.38
C GLY A 98 -8.45 -3.18 -7.20
N ARG A 99 -8.03 -4.11 -8.04
CA ARG A 99 -8.92 -4.94 -8.85
C ARG A 99 -8.38 -6.37 -8.92
N CYS A 100 -9.27 -7.33 -8.82
CA CYS A 100 -8.96 -8.72 -9.12
C CYS A 100 -8.86 -8.89 -10.64
N VAL A 101 -7.71 -9.34 -11.11
CA VAL A 101 -7.43 -9.49 -12.55
C VAL A 101 -7.38 -10.94 -13.00
N ALA A 102 -7.17 -11.88 -12.08
CA ALA A 102 -7.21 -13.31 -12.38
C ALA A 102 -7.56 -14.13 -11.13
N VAL A 103 -8.28 -15.21 -11.35
CA VAL A 103 -8.57 -16.25 -10.36
C VAL A 103 -8.21 -17.59 -11.03
N GLU A 104 -7.13 -18.20 -10.55
CA GLU A 104 -6.57 -19.43 -11.15
C GLU A 104 -6.39 -20.48 -10.05
N GLY A 105 -7.44 -21.28 -9.83
CA GLY A 105 -7.46 -22.20 -8.70
C GLY A 105 -7.36 -21.44 -7.38
N PRO A 106 -6.37 -21.75 -6.52
CA PRO A 106 -6.20 -21.04 -5.24
C PRO A 106 -5.52 -19.68 -5.41
N VAL A 107 -5.00 -19.35 -6.60
CA VAL A 107 -4.24 -18.11 -6.83
C VAL A 107 -5.16 -16.98 -7.24
N ILE A 108 -5.15 -15.89 -6.47
CA ILE A 108 -5.87 -14.65 -6.74
C ILE A 108 -4.83 -13.59 -7.12
N ARG A 109 -4.95 -12.98 -8.31
CA ARG A 109 -4.04 -11.92 -8.76
C ARG A 109 -4.73 -10.57 -8.69
N LEU A 110 -4.05 -9.62 -8.07
CA LEU A 110 -4.53 -8.27 -7.86
C LEU A 110 -3.60 -7.25 -8.52
N GLU A 111 -4.18 -6.24 -9.14
CA GLU A 111 -3.49 -5.01 -9.54
C GLU A 111 -4.01 -3.86 -8.72
N VAL A 112 -3.11 -2.96 -8.31
CA VAL A 112 -3.45 -1.83 -7.44
C VAL A 112 -2.84 -0.54 -7.98
N GLU A 113 -3.65 0.51 -8.07
CA GLU A 113 -3.18 1.88 -8.27
C GLU A 113 -3.07 2.55 -6.90
N ALA A 114 -2.02 3.35 -6.70
CA ALA A 114 -1.85 4.17 -5.49
C ALA A 114 -1.54 5.61 -5.91
N ARG A 115 -2.48 6.51 -5.62
CA ARG A 115 -2.40 7.92 -6.01
C ARG A 115 -2.61 8.84 -4.82
N ASN A 116 -1.90 9.98 -4.83
CA ASN A 116 -2.14 11.04 -3.86
C ASN A 116 -3.39 11.87 -4.26
N GLN A 117 -3.75 12.86 -3.44
CA GLN A 117 -4.91 13.73 -3.67
C GLN A 117 -4.82 14.60 -4.94
N ARG A 118 -3.62 14.73 -5.50
CA ARG A 118 -3.39 15.44 -6.77
C ARG A 118 -3.52 14.53 -7.99
N GLY A 119 -3.86 13.25 -7.79
CA GLY A 119 -3.94 12.26 -8.86
C GLY A 119 -2.61 11.75 -9.37
N GLU A 120 -1.52 12.01 -8.64
CA GLU A 120 -0.18 11.56 -9.00
C GLU A 120 0.09 10.15 -8.48
N ASP A 121 0.71 9.31 -9.31
CA ASP A 121 1.09 7.96 -8.91
C ASP A 121 2.21 8.01 -7.85
N VAL A 122 1.97 7.45 -6.69
CA VAL A 122 2.98 7.24 -5.64
C VAL A 122 3.63 5.86 -5.76
N LEU A 123 2.89 4.88 -6.26
CA LEU A 123 3.38 3.56 -6.65
C LEU A 123 2.99 3.29 -8.11
N LYS A 124 3.85 2.59 -8.84
CA LYS A 124 3.58 2.12 -10.21
C LYS A 124 3.72 0.61 -10.30
N GLY A 125 2.91 0.00 -11.18
CA GLY A 125 2.96 -1.44 -11.42
C GLY A 125 2.75 -2.26 -10.15
N ALA A 126 1.96 -1.75 -9.21
CA ALA A 126 1.71 -2.44 -7.97
C ALA A 126 0.78 -3.63 -8.21
N SER A 127 1.18 -4.78 -7.69
CA SER A 127 0.44 -6.03 -7.81
C SER A 127 0.61 -6.88 -6.57
N ALA A 128 -0.35 -7.78 -6.36
CA ALA A 128 -0.29 -8.78 -5.31
C ALA A 128 -0.76 -10.14 -5.82
N GLU A 129 -0.25 -11.18 -5.21
CA GLU A 129 -0.80 -12.53 -5.35
C GLU A 129 -1.30 -13.00 -3.99
N GLY A 130 -2.54 -13.45 -3.97
CA GLY A 130 -3.15 -14.13 -2.85
C GLY A 130 -3.21 -15.63 -3.08
N TRP A 131 -3.19 -16.39 -2.00
CA TRP A 131 -3.41 -17.83 -1.99
C TRP A 131 -4.59 -18.15 -1.09
N VAL A 132 -5.65 -18.68 -1.66
CA VAL A 132 -6.89 -19.03 -0.95
C VAL A 132 -7.13 -20.51 -1.13
N GLU A 133 -6.86 -21.29 -0.09
CA GLU A 133 -7.21 -22.70 -0.06
C GLU A 133 -8.67 -22.86 0.36
N ASP A 134 -9.43 -23.62 -0.42
CA ASP A 134 -10.71 -24.12 0.03
C ASP A 134 -10.41 -25.29 0.97
N LEU A 135 -10.36 -25.02 2.26
CA LEU A 135 -10.35 -26.08 3.26
C LEU A 135 -11.62 -26.89 3.09
N ALA A 136 -11.45 -28.15 2.72
CA ALA A 136 -12.52 -29.11 2.55
C ALA A 136 -13.27 -29.35 3.88
#